data_70dfc6b687d332df72a6a705b2c861e1
#
_entry.id   70dfc6b687d332df72a6a705b2c861e1
#
_cell.length_a   1.000
_cell.length_b   1.000
_cell.length_c   1.000
_cell.angle_alpha   90.00
_cell.angle_beta   90.00
_cell.angle_gamma   90.00
#
_symmetry.space_group_name_H-M   'P 1'
#
loop_
_entity.id
_entity.type
_entity.pdbx_description
1 polymer ?
#
loop_
_entity_poly.entity_id
_entity_poly.type
_entity_poly.pdbx_seq_one_letter_code
_entity_poly.pdbx_strand_id
1 'polypeptide(L)'
;MAAAPIAIAALMPDDWDDVRRIYAEGIATGNATLETEPPTWEKWDRGHRPDSRFVAREVGRIVGWAALSPVSGRCAYEGVAEVSVYVATDARGRGVGRRLLEELVRASEDAGVWTLQAGVFPENVGSIALHERCGFRIVGTRRRLGRLRGRWRDVALLERRSSRVGAE
;
A
#
# COMPACT_ATOMS: atom_id res chain seq x y z
N MET A 1 -16.75 6.79 24.44
CA MET A 1 -16.63 5.35 24.16
C MET A 1 -15.27 5.09 23.51
N ALA A 2 -14.57 4.08 23.95
CA ALA A 2 -13.31 3.69 23.30
C ALA A 2 -13.60 3.15 21.90
N ALA A 3 -12.79 3.55 20.91
CA ALA A 3 -12.88 2.99 19.56
C ALA A 3 -12.66 1.47 19.63
N ALA A 4 -13.41 0.72 18.83
CA ALA A 4 -13.26 -0.73 18.78
C ALA A 4 -11.82 -1.10 18.33
N PRO A 5 -11.26 -2.20 18.86
CA PRO A 5 -9.91 -2.60 18.51
C PRO A 5 -9.84 -3.00 17.02
N ILE A 6 -8.79 -2.53 16.35
CA ILE A 6 -8.50 -2.91 14.97
C ILE A 6 -7.59 -4.14 15.00
N ALA A 7 -7.96 -5.19 14.29
CA ALA A 7 -7.14 -6.38 14.09
C ALA A 7 -6.56 -6.41 12.67
N ILE A 8 -5.28 -6.77 12.55
CA ILE A 8 -4.65 -7.01 11.24
C ILE A 8 -4.62 -8.52 11.01
N ALA A 9 -5.07 -8.94 9.84
CA ALA A 9 -5.14 -10.34 9.45
C ALA A 9 -4.73 -10.53 7.99
N ALA A 10 -4.41 -11.76 7.60
CA ALA A 10 -4.14 -12.08 6.21
C ALA A 10 -5.38 -11.80 5.34
N LEU A 11 -5.16 -11.22 4.16
CA LEU A 11 -6.21 -10.98 3.17
C LEU A 11 -6.54 -12.31 2.47
N MET A 12 -7.80 -12.70 2.52
CA MET A 12 -8.32 -13.91 1.91
C MET A 12 -9.15 -13.58 0.66
N PRO A 13 -9.33 -14.54 -0.29
CA PRO A 13 -10.16 -14.29 -1.49
C PRO A 13 -11.57 -13.78 -1.17
N ASP A 14 -12.19 -14.26 -0.11
CA ASP A 14 -13.53 -13.85 0.34
C ASP A 14 -13.59 -12.38 0.81
N ASP A 15 -12.45 -11.77 1.07
CA ASP A 15 -12.34 -10.36 1.45
C ASP A 15 -12.43 -9.40 0.25
N TRP A 16 -12.40 -9.94 -0.98
CA TRP A 16 -12.23 -9.14 -2.18
C TRP A 16 -13.27 -8.05 -2.38
N ASP A 17 -14.52 -8.31 -2.10
CA ASP A 17 -15.59 -7.30 -2.28
C ASP A 17 -15.33 -6.05 -1.43
N ASP A 18 -14.91 -6.23 -0.18
CA ASP A 18 -14.53 -5.12 0.70
C ASP A 18 -13.23 -4.44 0.27
N VAL A 19 -12.22 -5.22 -0.13
CA VAL A 19 -10.95 -4.70 -0.66
C VAL A 19 -11.21 -3.85 -1.90
N ARG A 20 -12.01 -4.35 -2.84
CA ARG A 20 -12.40 -3.64 -4.05
C ARG A 20 -13.16 -2.36 -3.75
N ARG A 21 -14.09 -2.40 -2.80
CA ARG A 21 -14.85 -1.21 -2.36
C ARG A 21 -13.91 -0.14 -1.81
N ILE A 22 -13.00 -0.48 -0.91
CA ILE A 22 -12.03 0.46 -0.31
C ILE A 22 -11.08 1.00 -1.39
N TYR A 23 -10.66 0.16 -2.34
CA TYR A 23 -9.85 0.60 -3.47
C TYR A 23 -10.59 1.63 -4.33
N ALA A 24 -11.87 1.37 -4.63
CA ALA A 24 -12.73 2.32 -5.35
C ALA A 24 -12.89 3.66 -4.62
N GLU A 25 -13.04 3.64 -3.30
CA GLU A 25 -13.07 4.87 -2.48
C GLU A 25 -11.78 5.69 -2.63
N GLY A 26 -10.61 5.03 -2.64
CA GLY A 26 -9.32 5.68 -2.89
C GLY A 26 -9.22 6.28 -4.28
N ILE A 27 -9.61 5.52 -5.31
CA ILE A 27 -9.66 6.00 -6.71
C ILE A 27 -10.55 7.23 -6.83
N ALA A 28 -11.69 7.23 -6.18
CA ALA A 28 -12.66 8.34 -6.22
C ALA A 28 -12.10 9.65 -5.67
N THR A 29 -11.10 9.61 -4.80
CA THR A 29 -10.43 10.84 -4.31
C THR A 29 -9.67 11.58 -5.40
N GLY A 30 -9.28 10.89 -6.48
CA GLY A 30 -8.37 11.45 -7.50
C GLY A 30 -6.96 11.72 -6.99
N ASN A 31 -6.61 11.26 -5.81
CA ASN A 31 -5.35 11.58 -5.13
C ASN A 31 -4.60 10.34 -4.58
N ALA A 32 -5.06 9.14 -4.91
CA ALA A 32 -4.46 7.91 -4.39
C ALA A 32 -3.68 7.11 -5.44
N THR A 33 -4.11 7.11 -6.69
CA THR A 33 -3.56 6.26 -7.75
C THR A 33 -3.85 6.84 -9.13
N LEU A 34 -3.06 6.41 -10.11
CA LEU A 34 -3.32 6.69 -11.54
C LEU A 34 -4.39 5.75 -12.13
N GLU A 35 -4.77 4.70 -11.41
CA GLU A 35 -5.85 3.81 -11.83
C GLU A 35 -7.20 4.54 -11.81
N THR A 36 -8.09 4.17 -12.73
CA THR A 36 -9.43 4.78 -12.88
C THR A 36 -10.55 3.87 -12.39
N GLU A 37 -10.26 2.58 -12.22
CA GLU A 37 -11.19 1.59 -11.70
C GLU A 37 -10.44 0.46 -10.99
N PRO A 38 -11.04 -0.22 -10.00
CA PRO A 38 -10.44 -1.39 -9.41
C PRO A 38 -10.34 -2.53 -10.44
N PRO A 39 -9.26 -3.35 -10.40
CA PRO A 39 -9.15 -4.53 -11.24
C PRO A 39 -10.14 -5.63 -10.80
N THR A 40 -10.21 -6.72 -11.58
CA THR A 40 -10.82 -7.97 -11.12
C THR A 40 -9.95 -8.65 -10.06
N TRP A 41 -10.54 -9.58 -9.28
CA TRP A 41 -9.79 -10.38 -8.33
C TRP A 41 -8.59 -11.08 -8.96
N GLU A 42 -8.79 -11.73 -10.10
CA GLU A 42 -7.75 -12.50 -10.79
C GLU A 42 -6.57 -11.65 -11.24
N LYS A 43 -6.85 -10.42 -11.69
CA LYS A 43 -5.80 -9.46 -12.07
C LYS A 43 -5.06 -8.96 -10.85
N TRP A 44 -5.78 -8.64 -9.79
CA TRP A 44 -5.20 -8.17 -8.54
C TRP A 44 -4.35 -9.27 -7.88
N ASP A 45 -4.87 -10.48 -7.81
CA ASP A 45 -4.21 -11.65 -7.23
C ASP A 45 -2.89 -11.98 -7.92
N ARG A 46 -2.88 -12.00 -9.27
CA ARG A 46 -1.65 -12.21 -10.04
C ARG A 46 -0.62 -11.10 -9.89
N GLY A 47 -1.06 -9.88 -9.62
CA GLY A 47 -0.21 -8.70 -9.50
C GLY A 47 0.44 -8.51 -8.13
N HIS A 48 0.01 -9.24 -7.12
CA HIS A 48 0.46 -9.06 -5.75
C HIS A 48 1.08 -10.33 -5.16
N ARG A 49 2.07 -10.14 -4.29
CA ARG A 49 2.75 -11.24 -3.61
C ARG A 49 1.80 -11.93 -2.64
N PRO A 50 1.70 -13.28 -2.67
CA PRO A 50 0.77 -14.00 -1.79
C PRO A 50 1.19 -14.00 -0.31
N ASP A 51 2.47 -13.75 -0.03
CA ASP A 51 3.05 -13.74 1.32
C ASP A 51 2.91 -12.41 2.07
N SER A 52 2.38 -11.38 1.40
CA SER A 52 2.38 -10.01 1.94
C SER A 52 1.09 -9.28 1.56
N ARG A 53 -0.03 -9.75 2.10
CA ARG A 53 -1.39 -9.23 1.87
C ARG A 53 -2.15 -9.21 3.18
N PHE A 54 -2.63 -8.03 3.59
CA PHE A 54 -3.31 -7.85 4.87
C PHE A 54 -4.58 -7.03 4.75
N VAL A 55 -5.51 -7.30 5.65
CA VAL A 55 -6.70 -6.48 5.91
C VAL A 55 -6.70 -6.02 7.35
N ALA A 56 -7.26 -4.84 7.57
CA ALA A 56 -7.59 -4.32 8.89
C ALA A 56 -9.08 -4.54 9.15
N ARG A 57 -9.42 -5.20 10.26
CA ARG A 57 -10.81 -5.48 10.67
C ARG A 57 -11.16 -4.71 11.92
N GLU A 58 -12.34 -4.13 11.93
CA GLU A 58 -12.96 -3.50 13.08
C GLU A 58 -14.37 -4.07 13.24
N VAL A 59 -14.64 -4.75 14.35
CA VAL A 59 -15.95 -5.41 14.61
C VAL A 59 -16.40 -6.27 13.42
N GLY A 60 -15.49 -7.07 12.86
CA GLY A 60 -15.78 -7.95 11.70
C GLY A 60 -15.83 -7.26 10.34
N ARG A 61 -15.86 -5.92 10.28
CA ARG A 61 -15.84 -5.14 9.04
C ARG A 61 -14.41 -4.88 8.59
N ILE A 62 -14.13 -5.02 7.30
CA ILE A 62 -12.84 -4.60 6.73
C ILE A 62 -12.86 -3.08 6.54
N VAL A 63 -11.85 -2.42 7.12
CA VAL A 63 -11.69 -0.95 7.11
C VAL A 63 -10.41 -0.49 6.41
N GLY A 64 -9.60 -1.41 5.93
CA GLY A 64 -8.39 -1.12 5.16
C GLY A 64 -7.70 -2.38 4.66
N TRP A 65 -6.80 -2.22 3.71
CA TRP A 65 -5.97 -3.29 3.19
C TRP A 65 -4.58 -2.79 2.79
N ALA A 66 -3.63 -3.69 2.77
CA ALA A 66 -2.28 -3.45 2.28
C ALA A 66 -1.71 -4.68 1.60
N ALA A 67 -0.90 -4.48 0.57
CA ALA A 67 -0.27 -5.57 -0.16
C ALA A 67 1.05 -5.12 -0.79
N LEU A 68 1.88 -6.09 -1.17
CA LEU A 68 3.10 -5.87 -1.94
C LEU A 68 2.95 -6.41 -3.35
N SER A 69 3.48 -5.66 -4.31
CA SER A 69 3.67 -6.10 -5.70
C SER A 69 5.15 -6.13 -6.06
N PRO A 70 5.59 -7.07 -6.93
CA PRO A 70 6.95 -7.07 -7.45
C PRO A 70 7.21 -5.81 -8.27
N VAL A 71 8.42 -5.25 -8.14
CA VAL A 71 8.83 -4.09 -8.94
C VAL A 71 9.35 -4.52 -10.31
N SER A 72 9.98 -5.70 -10.40
CA SER A 72 10.59 -6.21 -11.62
C SER A 72 10.55 -7.73 -11.67
N GLY A 73 10.47 -8.31 -12.86
CA GLY A 73 10.63 -9.74 -13.08
C GLY A 73 12.09 -10.21 -13.13
N ARG A 74 13.05 -9.31 -13.00
CA ARG A 74 14.49 -9.65 -13.03
C ARG A 74 14.94 -10.15 -11.66
N CYS A 75 15.66 -11.27 -11.61
CA CYS A 75 16.15 -11.89 -10.37
C CYS A 75 16.96 -10.92 -9.49
N ALA A 76 17.70 -9.99 -10.10
CA ALA A 76 18.48 -8.98 -9.37
C ALA A 76 17.60 -8.10 -8.45
N TYR A 77 16.30 -8.00 -8.71
CA TYR A 77 15.34 -7.18 -7.96
C TYR A 77 14.28 -8.02 -7.22
N GLU A 78 14.54 -9.29 -7.00
CA GLU A 78 13.57 -10.18 -6.32
C GLU A 78 13.22 -9.73 -4.89
N GLY A 79 14.13 -9.03 -4.23
CA GLY A 79 13.94 -8.45 -2.89
C GLY A 79 13.47 -6.99 -2.90
N VAL A 80 12.95 -6.50 -4.03
CA VAL A 80 12.38 -5.15 -4.14
C VAL A 80 10.88 -5.26 -4.41
N ALA A 81 10.07 -4.62 -3.60
CA ALA A 81 8.61 -4.64 -3.74
C ALA A 81 7.99 -3.26 -3.55
N GLU A 82 6.82 -3.05 -4.15
CA GLU A 82 6.06 -1.82 -4.03
C GLU A 82 4.87 -2.02 -3.10
N VAL A 83 4.66 -1.05 -2.21
CA VAL A 83 3.56 -1.08 -1.25
C VAL A 83 2.29 -0.45 -1.82
N SER A 84 1.14 -1.04 -1.49
CA SER A 84 -0.18 -0.45 -1.64
C SER A 84 -0.86 -0.45 -0.28
N VAL A 85 -1.38 0.70 0.15
CA VAL A 85 -2.12 0.85 1.42
C VAL A 85 -3.36 1.70 1.16
N TYR A 86 -4.52 1.17 1.51
CA TYR A 86 -5.81 1.83 1.34
C TYR A 86 -6.64 1.70 2.61
N VAL A 87 -7.25 2.79 3.03
CA VAL A 87 -8.10 2.87 4.22
C VAL A 87 -9.48 3.40 3.83
N ALA A 88 -10.53 2.73 4.32
CA ALA A 88 -11.90 3.17 4.12
C ALA A 88 -12.09 4.63 4.58
N THR A 89 -12.89 5.40 3.85
CA THR A 89 -13.05 6.83 4.08
C THR A 89 -13.44 7.17 5.52
N ASP A 90 -14.34 6.39 6.11
CA ASP A 90 -14.82 6.56 7.49
C ASP A 90 -13.86 6.05 8.58
N ALA A 91 -12.77 5.40 8.19
CA ALA A 91 -11.76 4.88 9.10
C ALA A 91 -10.42 5.63 9.04
N ARG A 92 -10.33 6.65 8.20
CA ARG A 92 -9.11 7.47 8.06
C ARG A 92 -8.82 8.29 9.32
N GLY A 93 -7.53 8.63 9.52
CA GLY A 93 -7.10 9.41 10.68
C GLY A 93 -7.12 8.67 12.02
N ARG A 94 -7.33 7.35 12.01
CA ARG A 94 -7.45 6.50 13.19
C ARG A 94 -6.30 5.50 13.37
N GLY A 95 -5.23 5.68 12.61
CA GLY A 95 -4.03 4.82 12.68
C GLY A 95 -4.14 3.50 11.93
N VAL A 96 -5.21 3.25 11.18
CA VAL A 96 -5.40 2.01 10.40
C VAL A 96 -4.28 1.82 9.38
N GLY A 97 -3.98 2.85 8.59
CA GLY A 97 -2.93 2.80 7.57
C GLY A 97 -1.56 2.53 8.16
N ARG A 98 -1.25 3.11 9.31
CA ARG A 98 0.01 2.88 10.01
C ARG A 98 0.15 1.42 10.44
N ARG A 99 -0.86 0.85 11.05
CA ARG A 99 -0.83 -0.56 11.50
C ARG A 99 -0.69 -1.52 10.32
N LEU A 100 -1.39 -1.26 9.21
CA LEU A 100 -1.26 -2.05 7.98
C LEU A 100 0.15 -1.96 7.41
N LEU A 101 0.72 -0.76 7.33
CA LEU A 101 2.06 -0.58 6.76
C LEU A 101 3.15 -1.14 7.67
N GLU A 102 3.03 -1.02 8.98
CA GLU A 102 3.96 -1.65 9.95
C GLU A 102 3.95 -3.18 9.80
N GLU A 103 2.78 -3.80 9.67
CA GLU A 103 2.66 -5.25 9.44
C GLU A 103 3.26 -5.65 8.07
N LEU A 104 3.02 -4.84 7.04
CA LEU A 104 3.58 -5.08 5.71
C LEU A 104 5.11 -5.01 5.72
N VAL A 105 5.69 -4.05 6.43
CA VAL A 105 7.14 -3.94 6.64
C VAL A 105 7.69 -5.18 7.32
N ARG A 106 7.07 -5.64 8.41
CA ARG A 106 7.48 -6.83 9.13
C ARG A 106 7.45 -8.08 8.22
N ALA A 107 6.32 -8.30 7.56
CA ALA A 107 6.14 -9.44 6.67
C ALA A 107 7.11 -9.42 5.48
N SER A 108 7.43 -8.24 4.95
CA SER A 108 8.40 -8.09 3.86
C SER A 108 9.80 -8.54 4.27
N GLU A 109 10.23 -8.19 5.46
CA GLU A 109 11.53 -8.61 5.99
C GLU A 109 11.57 -10.13 6.24
N ASP A 110 10.49 -10.70 6.79
CA ASP A 110 10.38 -12.15 6.98
C ASP A 110 10.36 -12.92 5.64
N ALA A 111 9.90 -12.30 4.57
CA ALA A 111 9.90 -12.83 3.20
C ALA A 111 11.19 -12.55 2.41
N GLY A 112 12.21 -11.96 3.03
CA GLY A 112 13.50 -11.68 2.38
C GLY A 112 13.51 -10.44 1.48
N VAL A 113 12.53 -9.56 1.60
CA VAL A 113 12.49 -8.30 0.85
C VAL A 113 13.39 -7.27 1.54
N TRP A 114 14.36 -6.75 0.81
CA TRP A 114 15.34 -5.78 1.36
C TRP A 114 14.96 -4.32 1.10
N THR A 115 14.17 -4.04 0.06
CA THR A 115 13.72 -2.67 -0.27
C THR A 115 12.24 -2.63 -0.55
N LEU A 116 11.53 -1.73 0.14
CA LEU A 116 10.18 -1.34 -0.18
C LEU A 116 10.18 0.04 -0.84
N GLN A 117 9.35 0.20 -1.88
CA GLN A 117 9.11 1.51 -2.48
C GLN A 117 7.61 1.85 -2.46
N ALA A 118 7.31 3.12 -2.58
CA ALA A 118 5.95 3.64 -2.73
C ALA A 118 5.94 4.80 -3.72
N GLY A 119 4.96 4.82 -4.62
CA GLY A 119 4.64 5.98 -5.44
C GLY A 119 3.48 6.74 -4.81
N VAL A 120 3.67 7.99 -4.47
CA VAL A 120 2.67 8.82 -3.81
C VAL A 120 2.56 10.17 -4.53
N PHE A 121 1.34 10.63 -4.81
CA PHE A 121 1.18 11.97 -5.34
C PHE A 121 1.69 13.00 -4.32
N PRO A 122 2.47 14.01 -4.73
CA PRO A 122 2.99 15.03 -3.82
C PRO A 122 1.91 15.75 -3.02
N GLU A 123 0.71 15.86 -3.58
CA GLU A 123 -0.45 16.49 -2.96
C GLU A 123 -1.07 15.62 -1.85
N ASN A 124 -0.78 14.32 -1.83
CA ASN A 124 -1.25 13.40 -0.80
C ASN A 124 -0.30 13.44 0.42
N VAL A 125 -0.31 14.56 1.11
CA VAL A 125 0.58 14.82 2.26
C VAL A 125 0.36 13.83 3.41
N GLY A 126 -0.87 13.36 3.59
CA GLY A 126 -1.19 12.36 4.62
C GLY A 126 -0.53 11.01 4.35
N SER A 127 -0.50 10.58 3.10
CA SER A 127 0.18 9.33 2.71
C SER A 127 1.71 9.46 2.83
N ILE A 128 2.27 10.59 2.42
CA ILE A 128 3.72 10.85 2.60
C ILE A 128 4.09 10.77 4.08
N ALA A 129 3.36 11.47 4.95
CA ALA A 129 3.60 11.45 6.38
C ALA A 129 3.46 10.04 6.99
N LEU A 130 2.48 9.26 6.53
CA LEU A 130 2.30 7.87 6.94
C LEU A 130 3.54 7.03 6.62
N HIS A 131 4.03 7.11 5.38
CA HIS A 131 5.20 6.35 4.95
C HIS A 131 6.47 6.79 5.70
N GLU A 132 6.69 8.09 5.87
CA GLU A 132 7.83 8.60 6.65
C GLU A 132 7.82 8.09 8.08
N ARG A 133 6.66 8.04 8.75
CA ARG A 133 6.53 7.46 10.10
C ARG A 133 6.84 5.96 10.17
N CYS A 134 6.75 5.26 9.05
CA CYS A 134 7.09 3.84 8.94
C CYS A 134 8.51 3.60 8.36
N GLY A 135 9.37 4.63 8.35
CA GLY A 135 10.78 4.52 8.00
C GLY A 135 11.09 4.70 6.52
N PHE A 136 10.14 5.19 5.73
CA PHE A 136 10.39 5.55 4.33
C PHE A 136 11.02 6.95 4.26
N ARG A 137 11.81 7.19 3.22
CA ARG A 137 12.35 8.50 2.85
C ARG A 137 11.91 8.87 1.44
N ILE A 138 11.80 10.15 1.15
CA ILE A 138 11.57 10.63 -0.22
C ILE A 138 12.90 10.51 -0.99
N VAL A 139 12.87 9.77 -2.08
CA VAL A 139 14.01 9.66 -3.02
C VAL A 139 14.02 10.84 -3.98
N GLY A 140 12.86 11.20 -4.49
CA GLY A 140 12.68 12.30 -5.42
C GLY A 140 11.27 12.33 -5.99
N THR A 141 11.01 13.29 -6.88
CA THR A 141 9.73 13.44 -7.57
C THR A 141 9.90 13.18 -9.06
N ARG A 142 9.13 12.25 -9.57
CA ARG A 142 9.06 11.93 -11.00
C ARG A 142 8.00 12.81 -11.65
N ARG A 143 8.44 13.75 -12.45
CA ARG A 143 7.55 14.74 -13.09
C ARG A 143 6.74 14.11 -14.21
N ARG A 144 5.44 14.40 -14.25
CA ARG A 144 4.51 13.99 -15.31
C ARG A 144 4.64 12.50 -15.64
N LEU A 145 4.66 11.67 -14.61
CA LEU A 145 4.88 10.24 -14.75
C LEU A 145 3.70 9.53 -15.43
N GLY A 146 2.48 9.99 -15.19
CA GLY A 146 1.27 9.42 -15.77
C GLY A 146 0.16 10.45 -15.88
N ARG A 147 -0.88 10.10 -16.64
CA ARG A 147 -2.08 10.93 -16.81
C ARG A 147 -3.25 10.36 -16.03
N LEU A 148 -3.93 11.22 -15.28
CA LEU A 148 -5.18 10.90 -14.61
C LEU A 148 -6.25 11.88 -15.09
N ARG A 149 -7.32 11.37 -15.69
CA ARG A 149 -8.44 12.18 -16.19
C ARG A 149 -7.96 13.36 -17.06
N GLY A 150 -7.03 13.08 -17.98
CA GLY A 150 -6.47 14.05 -18.91
C GLY A 150 -5.38 14.98 -18.34
N ARG A 151 -5.07 14.92 -17.05
CA ARG A 151 -4.06 15.75 -16.40
C ARG A 151 -2.79 14.94 -16.10
N TRP A 152 -1.64 15.49 -16.44
CA TRP A 152 -0.36 14.92 -16.02
C TRP A 152 -0.16 15.05 -14.52
N ARG A 153 0.30 13.97 -13.90
CA ARG A 153 0.56 13.93 -12.46
C ARG A 153 2.01 13.60 -12.18
N ASP A 154 2.57 14.34 -11.24
CA ASP A 154 3.86 14.02 -10.65
C ASP A 154 3.67 12.92 -9.60
N VAL A 155 4.70 12.09 -9.40
CA VAL A 155 4.70 11.03 -8.38
C VAL A 155 5.99 11.11 -7.58
N ALA A 156 5.87 11.31 -6.28
CA ALA A 156 6.99 11.18 -5.37
C ALA A 156 7.33 9.69 -5.21
N LEU A 157 8.60 9.34 -5.36
CA LEU A 157 9.12 8.03 -5.07
C LEU A 157 9.68 8.02 -3.64
N LEU A 158 9.12 7.16 -2.80
CA LEU A 158 9.61 6.90 -1.46
C LEU A 158 10.21 5.49 -1.40
N GLU A 159 11.20 5.29 -0.54
CA GLU A 159 11.77 3.97 -0.30
C GLU A 159 12.06 3.75 1.18
N ARG A 160 12.01 2.49 1.59
CA ARG A 160 12.51 2.00 2.86
C ARG A 160 13.50 0.86 2.62
N ARG A 161 14.73 1.03 3.08
CA ARG A 161 15.75 -0.03 3.04
C ARG A 161 15.74 -0.79 4.37
N SER A 162 15.61 -2.11 4.32
CA SER A 162 15.72 -2.94 5.53
C SER A 162 17.11 -2.84 6.14
N SER A 163 17.17 -2.79 7.46
CA SER A 163 18.41 -2.94 8.23
C SER A 163 18.66 -4.38 8.67
N ARG A 164 17.72 -5.30 8.38
CA ARG A 164 17.79 -6.72 8.76
C ARG A 164 18.11 -7.62 7.57
N VAL A 165 17.52 -7.33 6.41
CA VAL A 165 17.64 -8.14 5.20
C VAL A 165 18.61 -7.48 4.23
N GLY A 166 19.63 -8.21 3.76
CA GLY A 166 20.65 -7.69 2.86
C GLY A 166 21.43 -6.52 3.47
N ALA A 167 21.78 -6.61 4.73
CA ALA A 167 22.47 -5.56 5.49
C ALA A 167 24.00 -5.75 5.52
N GLU A 168 24.53 -6.82 4.90
CA GLU A 168 25.94 -7.20 4.85
C GLU A 168 26.76 -6.31 3.90
#